data_02043780f73253ffaa7cf13bf39893e5
#
_entry.id   02043780f73253ffaa7cf13bf39893e5
#
_cell.length_a   1.000
_cell.length_b   1.000
_cell.length_c   1.000
_cell.angle_alpha   90.00
_cell.angle_beta   90.00
_cell.angle_gamma   90.00
#
_symmetry.space_group_name_H-M   'P 1'
#
loop_
_entity.id
_entity.type
_entity.pdbx_description
1 polymer ?
#
loop_
_entity_poly.entity_id
_entity_poly.type
_entity_poly.pdbx_seq_one_letter_code
_entity_poly.pdbx_strand_id
1 'polypeptide(L)'
;MFTISRRFAIAATLATALMSNPALAQDLTGTLKKIKDTGAITLGHRESSIPFSYYDDKQQVIGYSQEMMLKAVDAIKAELKLAKLDIKLMPVTSENRITLVQNGSVDLECGSTTNTTERQKQVSFSNSIFVVGTRMLTRSNSGIKDFPDLAGKTVVTTAGTTSERLLRKMNEDNNMKMKIISAKDHGESFLTLETGRATAFVMDEVLLYGETAKAKNINEWAVVGTPQSYEAYGCMMRKDDPALKKVVDAALAKVMTSGEAEKIYARWFLQPIPPKGLNLNFQLSYALKKLYKSPNDKAYQ
;
A
#
# COMPACT_ATOMS: atom_id res chain seq x y z
N MET A 1 36.18 -1.02 -91.61
CA MET A 1 36.95 -1.28 -90.34
C MET A 1 36.25 -0.61 -89.21
N PHE A 2 35.30 -1.30 -88.59
CA PHE A 2 34.50 -0.76 -87.46
C PHE A 2 34.64 -1.71 -86.27
N THR A 3 35.25 -1.22 -85.17
CA THR A 3 35.45 -1.93 -83.95
C THR A 3 34.25 -1.65 -82.96
N ILE A 4 33.49 -2.69 -82.62
CA ILE A 4 32.37 -2.62 -81.68
C ILE A 4 32.92 -2.94 -80.31
N SER A 5 32.85 -1.94 -79.43
CA SER A 5 33.20 -2.07 -77.99
C SER A 5 32.00 -2.55 -77.22
N ARG A 6 32.10 -3.75 -76.61
CA ARG A 6 31.08 -4.29 -75.70
C ARG A 6 31.33 -3.75 -74.25
N ARG A 7 30.37 -3.01 -73.74
CA ARG A 7 30.35 -2.62 -72.33
C ARG A 7 29.59 -3.67 -71.52
N PHE A 8 30.30 -4.35 -70.61
CA PHE A 8 29.67 -5.20 -69.62
C PHE A 8 29.16 -4.34 -68.48
N ALA A 9 27.86 -4.34 -68.17
CA ALA A 9 27.26 -3.77 -67.01
C ALA A 9 27.22 -4.86 -65.93
N ILE A 10 27.98 -4.65 -64.84
CA ILE A 10 27.92 -5.49 -63.62
C ILE A 10 26.84 -4.90 -62.73
N ALA A 11 25.72 -5.63 -62.59
CA ALA A 11 24.71 -5.30 -61.60
C ALA A 11 25.12 -5.87 -60.22
N ALA A 12 25.49 -4.98 -59.32
CA ALA A 12 25.76 -5.33 -57.94
C ALA A 12 24.44 -5.37 -57.16
N THR A 13 23.96 -6.57 -56.87
CA THR A 13 22.82 -6.80 -55.95
C THR A 13 23.30 -6.63 -54.50
N LEU A 14 22.95 -5.51 -53.84
CA LEU A 14 23.08 -5.35 -52.40
C LEU A 14 22.02 -6.21 -51.71
N ALA A 15 22.45 -7.33 -51.14
CA ALA A 15 21.66 -8.10 -50.20
C ALA A 15 21.73 -7.41 -48.83
N THR A 16 20.71 -6.64 -48.46
CA THR A 16 20.51 -6.14 -47.09
C THR A 16 20.08 -7.30 -46.18
N ALA A 17 21.05 -7.87 -45.47
CA ALA A 17 20.78 -8.82 -44.40
C ALA A 17 20.12 -8.05 -43.25
N LEU A 18 18.81 -8.21 -43.08
CA LEU A 18 18.09 -7.84 -41.86
C LEU A 18 18.61 -8.73 -40.73
N MET A 19 19.57 -8.19 -39.97
CA MET A 19 19.95 -8.76 -38.68
C MET A 19 18.79 -8.53 -37.71
N SER A 20 17.84 -9.47 -37.66
CA SER A 20 16.94 -9.63 -36.55
C SER A 20 17.78 -9.97 -35.33
N ASN A 21 18.08 -8.95 -34.48
CA ASN A 21 18.59 -9.17 -33.14
C ASN A 21 17.57 -10.06 -32.43
N PRO A 22 17.91 -11.29 -32.00
CA PRO A 22 17.06 -12.00 -31.06
C PRO A 22 17.07 -11.16 -29.79
N ALA A 23 15.96 -10.51 -29.48
CA ALA A 23 15.76 -9.98 -28.14
C ALA A 23 15.95 -11.18 -27.21
N LEU A 24 17.09 -11.23 -26.52
CA LEU A 24 17.35 -12.20 -25.47
C LEU A 24 16.16 -12.08 -24.52
N ALA A 25 15.27 -13.04 -24.55
CA ALA A 25 14.21 -13.17 -23.57
C ALA A 25 14.94 -13.27 -22.21
N GLN A 26 14.91 -12.20 -21.45
CA GLN A 26 15.53 -12.19 -20.11
C GLN A 26 14.84 -13.29 -19.32
N ASP A 27 15.58 -14.32 -18.92
CA ASP A 27 15.03 -15.42 -18.13
C ASP A 27 14.30 -14.86 -16.93
N LEU A 28 13.02 -15.19 -16.81
CA LEU A 28 12.21 -14.80 -15.68
C LEU A 28 12.79 -15.39 -14.40
N THR A 29 12.94 -14.55 -13.38
CA THR A 29 13.45 -14.93 -12.07
C THR A 29 12.45 -14.52 -10.98
N GLY A 30 12.69 -14.92 -9.74
CA GLY A 30 11.93 -14.46 -8.57
C GLY A 30 10.44 -14.78 -8.66
N THR A 31 9.63 -13.84 -8.21
CA THR A 31 8.17 -14.00 -8.14
C THR A 31 7.51 -14.06 -9.51
N LEU A 32 8.01 -13.32 -10.50
CA LEU A 32 7.44 -13.37 -11.85
C LEU A 32 7.58 -14.78 -12.45
N LYS A 33 8.73 -15.45 -12.24
CA LYS A 33 8.91 -16.85 -12.64
C LYS A 33 7.92 -17.77 -11.93
N LYS A 34 7.83 -17.67 -10.60
CA LYS A 34 6.85 -18.43 -9.80
C LYS A 34 5.43 -18.28 -10.34
N ILE A 35 4.99 -17.02 -10.59
CA ILE A 35 3.65 -16.74 -11.10
C ILE A 35 3.47 -17.35 -12.52
N LYS A 36 4.48 -17.24 -13.38
CA LYS A 36 4.43 -17.82 -14.74
C LYS A 36 4.29 -19.34 -14.70
N ASP A 37 5.04 -20.00 -13.82
CA ASP A 37 5.08 -21.45 -13.71
C ASP A 37 3.80 -22.01 -13.06
N THR A 38 3.23 -21.30 -12.08
CA THR A 38 2.09 -21.78 -11.30
C THR A 38 0.73 -21.26 -11.78
N GLY A 39 0.72 -20.20 -12.58
CA GLY A 39 -0.51 -19.49 -12.97
C GLY A 39 -1.22 -18.80 -11.84
N ALA A 40 -0.56 -18.58 -10.69
CA ALA A 40 -1.19 -18.03 -9.48
C ALA A 40 -0.30 -16.99 -8.78
N ILE A 41 -0.95 -16.00 -8.15
CA ILE A 41 -0.34 -14.99 -7.28
C ILE A 41 -1.04 -14.98 -5.92
N THR A 42 -0.27 -14.88 -4.82
CA THR A 42 -0.80 -14.74 -3.47
C THR A 42 -0.70 -13.29 -3.00
N LEU A 43 -1.86 -12.68 -2.73
CA LEU A 43 -1.97 -11.29 -2.26
C LEU A 43 -2.24 -11.25 -0.77
N GLY A 44 -1.39 -10.53 -0.03
CA GLY A 44 -1.63 -10.20 1.37
C GLY A 44 -2.68 -9.09 1.48
N HIS A 45 -3.68 -9.29 2.34
CA HIS A 45 -4.72 -8.29 2.59
C HIS A 45 -4.98 -8.10 4.08
N ARG A 46 -5.57 -6.97 4.44
CA ARG A 46 -5.99 -6.67 5.81
C ARG A 46 -7.47 -7.00 5.99
N GLU A 47 -7.85 -7.25 7.24
CA GLU A 47 -9.25 -7.57 7.59
C GLU A 47 -10.02 -6.34 8.08
N SER A 48 -9.32 -5.31 8.60
CA SER A 48 -9.94 -4.13 9.20
C SER A 48 -9.14 -2.83 9.02
N SER A 49 -8.47 -2.63 7.87
CA SER A 49 -7.78 -1.36 7.56
C SER A 49 -8.66 -0.48 6.66
N ILE A 50 -9.79 0.02 7.18
CA ILE A 50 -10.72 0.87 6.45
C ILE A 50 -10.09 2.26 6.22
N PRO A 51 -10.10 2.80 4.98
CA PRO A 51 -10.69 2.30 3.74
C PRO A 51 -9.68 1.61 2.79
N PHE A 52 -8.53 1.12 3.27
CA PHE A 52 -7.43 0.64 2.42
C PHE A 52 -7.56 -0.83 2.01
N SER A 53 -7.80 -1.72 2.97
CA SER A 53 -7.95 -3.16 2.75
C SER A 53 -8.75 -3.74 3.92
N TYR A 54 -9.94 -4.24 3.65
CA TYR A 54 -10.86 -4.73 4.69
C TYR A 54 -11.95 -5.61 4.08
N TYR A 55 -12.72 -6.32 4.92
CA TYR A 55 -13.87 -7.09 4.49
C TYR A 55 -15.14 -6.23 4.41
N ASP A 56 -15.88 -6.36 3.32
CA ASP A 56 -17.25 -5.87 3.22
C ASP A 56 -18.25 -6.82 3.91
N ASP A 57 -19.56 -6.50 3.82
CA ASP A 57 -20.63 -7.32 4.41
C ASP A 57 -20.75 -8.71 3.76
N LYS A 58 -20.18 -8.90 2.57
CA LYS A 58 -20.16 -10.16 1.82
C LYS A 58 -18.86 -10.93 2.02
N GLN A 59 -18.02 -10.51 2.98
CA GLN A 59 -16.71 -11.08 3.22
C GLN A 59 -15.76 -10.98 2.01
N GLN A 60 -15.96 -9.99 1.15
CA GLN A 60 -15.06 -9.70 0.04
C GLN A 60 -14.02 -8.69 0.51
N VAL A 61 -12.77 -8.91 0.09
CA VAL A 61 -11.69 -7.96 0.37
C VAL A 61 -11.80 -6.77 -0.58
N ILE A 62 -12.02 -5.60 -0.02
CA ILE A 62 -12.19 -4.34 -0.74
C ILE A 62 -11.31 -3.25 -0.16
N GLY A 63 -11.22 -2.12 -0.83
CA GLY A 63 -10.55 -0.92 -0.34
C GLY A 63 -9.65 -0.26 -1.37
N TYR A 64 -9.19 0.94 -1.04
CA TYR A 64 -8.32 1.74 -1.89
C TYR A 64 -7.03 1.01 -2.28
N SER A 65 -6.30 0.47 -1.29
CA SER A 65 -5.05 -0.24 -1.55
C SER A 65 -5.29 -1.57 -2.26
N GLN A 66 -6.42 -2.24 -1.99
CA GLN A 66 -6.82 -3.45 -2.70
C GLN A 66 -7.04 -3.15 -4.19
N GLU A 67 -7.71 -2.04 -4.51
CA GLU A 67 -7.94 -1.63 -5.90
C GLU A 67 -6.62 -1.26 -6.62
N MET A 68 -5.72 -0.53 -5.94
CA MET A 68 -4.39 -0.22 -6.46
C MET A 68 -3.55 -1.48 -6.69
N MET A 69 -3.62 -2.46 -5.77
CA MET A 69 -2.94 -3.75 -5.90
C MET A 69 -3.43 -4.54 -7.11
N LEU A 70 -4.73 -4.55 -7.35
CA LEU A 70 -5.31 -5.25 -8.52
C LEU A 70 -4.85 -4.63 -9.84
N LYS A 71 -4.61 -3.32 -9.92
CA LYS A 71 -3.97 -2.69 -11.09
C LYS A 71 -2.55 -3.21 -11.35
N ALA A 72 -1.79 -3.44 -10.27
CA ALA A 72 -0.48 -4.06 -10.39
C ALA A 72 -0.58 -5.54 -10.84
N VAL A 73 -1.57 -6.28 -10.34
CA VAL A 73 -1.83 -7.67 -10.76
C VAL A 73 -2.20 -7.75 -12.25
N ASP A 74 -3.03 -6.84 -12.75
CA ASP A 74 -3.36 -6.76 -14.17
C ASP A 74 -2.11 -6.53 -15.03
N ALA A 75 -1.20 -5.66 -14.58
CA ALA A 75 0.07 -5.42 -15.26
C ALA A 75 0.99 -6.66 -15.22
N ILE A 76 1.08 -7.37 -14.09
CA ILE A 76 1.82 -8.62 -13.98
C ILE A 76 1.27 -9.68 -14.95
N LYS A 77 -0.06 -9.83 -15.00
CA LYS A 77 -0.72 -10.74 -15.93
C LYS A 77 -0.39 -10.41 -17.38
N ALA A 78 -0.40 -9.14 -17.75
CA ALA A 78 -0.07 -8.67 -19.10
C ALA A 78 1.41 -8.90 -19.44
N GLU A 79 2.33 -8.55 -18.53
CA GLU A 79 3.79 -8.76 -18.67
C GLU A 79 4.12 -10.24 -18.93
N LEU A 80 3.48 -11.13 -18.19
CA LEU A 80 3.68 -12.57 -18.31
C LEU A 80 2.89 -13.20 -19.47
N LYS A 81 2.09 -12.42 -20.19
CA LYS A 81 1.23 -12.88 -21.29
C LYS A 81 0.36 -14.09 -20.87
N LEU A 82 -0.24 -14.01 -19.68
CA LEU A 82 -1.11 -15.04 -19.16
C LEU A 82 -2.55 -14.80 -19.61
N ALA A 83 -3.21 -15.82 -20.14
CA ALA A 83 -4.64 -15.74 -20.45
C ALA A 83 -5.48 -15.63 -19.15
N LYS A 84 -5.05 -16.36 -18.10
CA LYS A 84 -5.68 -16.34 -16.77
C LYS A 84 -4.60 -16.25 -15.70
N LEU A 85 -4.91 -15.59 -14.59
CA LEU A 85 -4.07 -15.54 -13.40
C LEU A 85 -4.98 -15.76 -12.17
N ASP A 86 -4.72 -16.83 -11.44
CA ASP A 86 -5.47 -17.13 -10.23
C ASP A 86 -4.96 -16.28 -9.05
N ILE A 87 -5.88 -15.56 -8.40
CA ILE A 87 -5.57 -14.72 -7.25
C ILE A 87 -5.94 -15.49 -5.98
N LYS A 88 -4.93 -15.72 -5.13
CA LYS A 88 -5.10 -16.26 -3.78
C LYS A 88 -5.00 -15.13 -2.78
N LEU A 89 -5.97 -15.01 -1.89
CA LEU A 89 -5.98 -13.99 -0.83
C LEU A 89 -5.50 -14.62 0.49
N MET A 90 -4.59 -13.92 1.18
CA MET A 90 -4.07 -14.32 2.48
C MET A 90 -4.21 -13.18 3.49
N PRO A 91 -4.98 -13.35 4.58
CA PRO A 91 -5.10 -12.34 5.61
C PRO A 91 -3.78 -12.14 6.36
N VAL A 92 -3.39 -10.88 6.54
CA VAL A 92 -2.18 -10.51 7.26
C VAL A 92 -2.47 -9.43 8.31
N THR A 93 -1.69 -9.44 9.39
CA THR A 93 -1.68 -8.38 10.41
C THR A 93 -0.52 -7.41 10.19
N SER A 94 -0.51 -6.29 10.89
CA SER A 94 0.64 -5.38 10.85
C SER A 94 1.92 -6.03 11.39
N GLU A 95 1.79 -7.01 12.28
CA GLU A 95 2.89 -7.71 12.92
C GLU A 95 3.52 -8.78 12.03
N ASN A 96 2.70 -9.59 11.32
CA ASN A 96 3.19 -10.76 10.57
C ASN A 96 3.46 -10.52 9.08
N ARG A 97 2.93 -9.44 8.48
CA ARG A 97 2.98 -9.20 7.03
C ARG A 97 4.39 -9.19 6.44
N ILE A 98 5.38 -8.62 7.15
CA ILE A 98 6.76 -8.57 6.66
C ILE A 98 7.34 -9.98 6.54
N THR A 99 7.19 -10.81 7.59
CA THR A 99 7.65 -12.20 7.60
C THR A 99 6.99 -13.03 6.49
N LEU A 100 5.67 -12.85 6.25
CA LEU A 100 4.94 -13.57 5.21
C LEU A 100 5.35 -13.17 3.79
N VAL A 101 5.77 -11.93 3.58
CA VAL A 101 6.36 -11.49 2.31
C VAL A 101 7.79 -12.02 2.15
N GLN A 102 8.61 -11.96 3.20
CA GLN A 102 10.00 -12.45 3.16
C GLN A 102 10.09 -13.94 2.82
N ASN A 103 9.26 -14.78 3.44
CA ASN A 103 9.27 -16.22 3.24
C ASN A 103 8.54 -16.70 1.98
N GLY A 104 7.93 -15.75 1.21
CA GLY A 104 7.23 -16.04 -0.05
C GLY A 104 5.84 -16.65 0.10
N SER A 105 5.27 -16.69 1.32
CA SER A 105 3.85 -17.03 1.54
C SER A 105 2.92 -16.00 0.90
N VAL A 106 3.35 -14.75 0.87
CA VAL A 106 2.70 -13.62 0.20
C VAL A 106 3.64 -13.08 -0.89
N ASP A 107 3.13 -12.89 -2.10
CA ASP A 107 3.89 -12.36 -3.23
C ASP A 107 3.87 -10.84 -3.27
N LEU A 108 2.71 -10.26 -2.98
CA LEU A 108 2.49 -8.80 -2.97
C LEU A 108 1.49 -8.47 -1.84
N GLU A 109 1.81 -7.48 -1.01
CA GLU A 109 0.92 -6.96 0.02
C GLU A 109 0.72 -5.46 -0.17
N CYS A 110 -0.52 -5.01 -0.27
CA CYS A 110 -0.87 -3.59 -0.30
C CYS A 110 -2.02 -3.36 0.69
N GLY A 111 -1.68 -2.85 1.84
CA GLY A 111 -2.65 -2.46 2.88
C GLY A 111 -2.41 -1.01 3.29
N SER A 112 -2.20 -0.82 4.59
CA SER A 112 -1.74 0.42 5.21
C SER A 112 -0.31 0.23 5.74
N THR A 113 0.65 -0.05 4.84
CA THR A 113 2.02 -0.38 5.21
C THR A 113 2.96 0.76 4.91
N THR A 114 3.42 1.43 5.96
CA THR A 114 4.38 2.53 5.86
C THR A 114 5.73 2.03 5.37
N ASN A 115 6.23 2.66 4.33
CA ASN A 115 7.58 2.48 3.80
C ASN A 115 8.59 3.23 4.70
N THR A 116 9.34 2.49 5.51
CA THR A 116 10.39 3.04 6.36
C THR A 116 11.76 2.48 5.97
N THR A 117 12.83 3.23 6.26
CA THR A 117 14.21 2.78 6.01
C THR A 117 14.51 1.45 6.72
N GLU A 118 13.94 1.23 7.91
CA GLU A 118 14.10 -0.03 8.65
C GLU A 118 13.42 -1.21 7.96
N ARG A 119 12.19 -1.01 7.46
CA ARG A 119 11.47 -2.06 6.73
C ARG A 119 12.09 -2.35 5.37
N GLN A 120 12.68 -1.33 4.71
CA GLN A 120 13.40 -1.52 3.44
C GLN A 120 14.65 -2.41 3.58
N LYS A 121 15.20 -2.61 4.78
CA LYS A 121 16.25 -3.61 5.01
C LYS A 121 15.73 -5.05 4.85
N GLN A 122 14.44 -5.26 5.01
CA GLN A 122 13.79 -6.57 5.09
C GLN A 122 12.97 -6.92 3.85
N VAL A 123 12.30 -5.95 3.24
CA VAL A 123 11.42 -6.10 2.06
C VAL A 123 11.63 -4.94 1.10
N SER A 124 11.22 -5.10 -0.15
CA SER A 124 11.12 -4.01 -1.12
C SER A 124 9.75 -3.36 -1.05
N PHE A 125 9.70 -2.05 -1.27
CA PHE A 125 8.46 -1.28 -1.41
C PHE A 125 8.28 -0.78 -2.84
N SER A 126 7.04 -0.72 -3.27
CA SER A 126 6.66 -0.02 -4.50
C SER A 126 6.72 1.50 -4.33
N ASN A 127 6.50 2.24 -5.42
CA ASN A 127 6.06 3.63 -5.33
C ASN A 127 4.97 3.75 -4.27
N SER A 128 5.07 4.79 -3.44
CA SER A 128 4.06 5.05 -2.40
C SER A 128 2.71 5.35 -3.03
N ILE A 129 1.64 4.82 -2.45
CA ILE A 129 0.27 4.97 -2.94
C ILE A 129 -0.57 5.92 -2.09
N PHE A 130 -0.12 6.23 -0.87
CA PHE A 130 -0.82 7.11 0.06
C PHE A 130 0.16 7.80 1.00
N VAL A 131 -0.26 8.94 1.57
CA VAL A 131 0.47 9.65 2.63
C VAL A 131 -0.50 10.21 3.67
N VAL A 132 -0.15 10.05 4.95
CA VAL A 132 -0.97 10.43 6.10
C VAL A 132 -0.09 10.69 7.31
N GLY A 133 -0.62 11.26 8.39
CA GLY A 133 0.08 11.42 9.67
C GLY A 133 -0.58 10.60 10.78
N THR A 134 0.18 10.27 11.82
CA THR A 134 -0.33 9.62 13.03
C THR A 134 -1.00 10.63 13.95
N ARG A 135 -2.22 10.34 14.37
CA ARG A 135 -3.03 11.12 15.32
C ARG A 135 -3.66 10.21 16.39
N MET A 136 -4.69 10.68 17.06
CA MET A 136 -5.42 9.85 18.02
C MET A 136 -6.93 10.00 17.90
N LEU A 137 -7.65 8.92 18.17
CA LEU A 137 -9.09 8.86 18.30
C LEU A 137 -9.45 8.79 19.78
N THR A 138 -10.41 9.57 20.20
CA THR A 138 -10.92 9.57 21.58
C THR A 138 -12.41 9.91 21.61
N ARG A 139 -13.08 9.76 22.75
CA ARG A 139 -14.45 10.26 22.89
C ARG A 139 -14.47 11.78 22.82
N SER A 140 -15.46 12.34 22.12
CA SER A 140 -15.59 13.78 21.91
C SER A 140 -15.64 14.58 23.22
N ASN A 141 -16.12 13.98 24.31
CA ASN A 141 -16.22 14.58 25.63
C ASN A 141 -15.07 14.19 26.58
N SER A 142 -13.99 13.57 26.09
CA SER A 142 -12.87 13.09 26.91
C SER A 142 -12.03 14.18 27.53
N GLY A 143 -12.06 15.39 26.98
CA GLY A 143 -11.16 16.49 27.35
C GLY A 143 -9.74 16.35 26.77
N ILE A 144 -9.41 15.25 26.10
CA ILE A 144 -8.12 15.02 25.44
C ILE A 144 -8.08 15.84 24.15
N LYS A 145 -7.06 16.67 23.98
CA LYS A 145 -6.86 17.53 22.80
C LYS A 145 -5.61 17.19 22.01
N ASP A 146 -4.51 16.83 22.70
CA ASP A 146 -3.24 16.51 22.06
C ASP A 146 -2.46 15.47 22.88
N PHE A 147 -1.35 14.98 22.34
CA PHE A 147 -0.54 13.89 22.89
C PHE A 147 -0.08 14.09 24.34
N PRO A 148 0.29 15.30 24.82
CA PRO A 148 0.62 15.49 26.22
C PRO A 148 -0.50 15.09 27.19
N ASP A 149 -1.77 15.20 26.78
CA ASP A 149 -2.94 14.84 27.60
C ASP A 149 -3.05 13.32 27.85
N LEU A 150 -2.25 12.50 27.14
CA LEU A 150 -2.19 11.05 27.32
C LEU A 150 -1.37 10.63 28.55
N ALA A 151 -0.65 11.53 29.19
CA ALA A 151 0.17 11.22 30.36
C ALA A 151 -0.65 10.52 31.45
N GLY A 152 -0.16 9.37 31.94
CA GLY A 152 -0.81 8.54 32.96
C GLY A 152 -2.04 7.76 32.49
N LYS A 153 -2.43 7.86 31.22
CA LYS A 153 -3.65 7.22 30.70
C LYS A 153 -3.36 5.84 30.09
N THR A 154 -4.42 5.05 29.96
CA THR A 154 -4.38 3.83 29.15
C THR A 154 -4.67 4.17 27.69
N VAL A 155 -3.75 3.83 26.79
CA VAL A 155 -3.81 4.13 25.36
C VAL A 155 -3.69 2.84 24.58
N VAL A 156 -4.51 2.65 23.57
CA VAL A 156 -4.41 1.50 22.65
C VAL A 156 -3.77 1.91 21.34
N THR A 157 -3.04 0.99 20.74
CA THR A 157 -2.51 1.05 19.38
C THR A 157 -2.49 -0.34 18.78
N THR A 158 -2.17 -0.47 17.48
CA THR A 158 -2.11 -1.79 16.83
C THR A 158 -0.67 -2.30 16.82
N ALA A 159 -0.48 -3.56 17.21
CA ALA A 159 0.82 -4.23 17.24
C ALA A 159 1.52 -4.22 15.87
N GLY A 160 2.84 -4.04 15.85
CA GLY A 160 3.67 -4.06 14.65
C GLY A 160 3.56 -2.82 13.75
N THR A 161 2.89 -1.75 14.21
CA THR A 161 2.77 -0.49 13.46
C THR A 161 3.89 0.50 13.77
N THR A 162 4.07 1.48 12.89
CA THR A 162 4.89 2.67 13.14
C THR A 162 4.33 3.49 14.28
N SER A 163 3.00 3.61 14.36
CA SER A 163 2.29 4.32 15.43
C SER A 163 2.56 3.69 16.82
N GLU A 164 2.67 2.37 16.92
CA GLU A 164 3.07 1.71 18.16
C GLU A 164 4.48 2.11 18.59
N ARG A 165 5.44 2.06 17.66
CA ARG A 165 6.83 2.46 17.97
C ARG A 165 6.92 3.92 18.37
N LEU A 166 6.22 4.79 17.64
CA LEU A 166 6.13 6.22 17.95
C LEU A 166 5.58 6.44 19.36
N LEU A 167 4.48 5.79 19.70
CA LEU A 167 3.82 5.95 20.99
C LEU A 167 4.71 5.44 22.14
N ARG A 168 5.38 4.30 21.98
CA ARG A 168 6.32 3.77 22.99
C ARG A 168 7.51 4.70 23.19
N LYS A 169 8.10 5.18 22.09
CA LYS A 169 9.21 6.13 22.15
C LYS A 169 8.79 7.44 22.83
N MET A 170 7.63 7.99 22.48
CA MET A 170 7.08 9.20 23.11
C MET A 170 6.87 9.00 24.62
N ASN A 171 6.33 7.83 25.01
CA ASN A 171 6.10 7.47 26.42
C ASN A 171 7.40 7.43 27.22
N GLU A 172 8.46 6.88 26.65
CA GLU A 172 9.79 6.76 27.26
C GLU A 172 10.48 8.13 27.32
N ASP A 173 10.65 8.81 26.18
CA ASP A 173 11.39 10.05 26.06
C ASP A 173 10.82 11.18 26.95
N ASN A 174 9.48 11.22 27.10
CA ASN A 174 8.79 12.27 27.87
C ASN A 174 8.31 11.78 29.24
N ASN A 175 8.67 10.57 29.68
CA ASN A 175 8.26 9.96 30.93
C ASN A 175 6.74 10.08 31.20
N MET A 176 5.94 9.82 30.15
CA MET A 176 4.49 10.06 30.20
C MET A 176 3.72 9.05 31.06
N LYS A 177 4.33 7.93 31.44
CA LYS A 177 3.71 6.88 32.29
C LYS A 177 2.39 6.35 31.68
N MET A 178 2.26 6.33 30.37
CA MET A 178 1.11 5.72 29.69
C MET A 178 1.12 4.22 29.87
N LYS A 179 -0.06 3.62 30.05
CA LYS A 179 -0.27 2.17 29.91
C LYS A 179 -0.67 1.88 28.47
N ILE A 180 0.25 1.30 27.69
CA ILE A 180 0.03 1.03 26.28
C ILE A 180 -0.51 -0.39 26.08
N ILE A 181 -1.64 -0.52 25.41
CA ILE A 181 -2.23 -1.78 24.95
C ILE A 181 -1.93 -1.91 23.46
N SER A 182 -1.31 -3.02 23.05
CA SER A 182 -1.08 -3.36 21.63
C SER A 182 -2.11 -4.42 21.23
N ALA A 183 -3.09 -4.02 20.43
CA ALA A 183 -4.13 -4.90 19.91
C ALA A 183 -3.68 -5.55 18.60
N LYS A 184 -4.27 -6.69 18.23
CA LYS A 184 -3.90 -7.49 17.05
C LYS A 184 -4.10 -6.75 15.74
N ASP A 185 -5.21 -6.01 15.63
CA ASP A 185 -5.57 -5.24 14.44
C ASP A 185 -6.30 -3.94 14.79
N HIS A 186 -6.64 -3.13 13.75
CA HIS A 186 -7.27 -1.83 13.97
C HIS A 186 -8.69 -1.95 14.52
N GLY A 187 -9.43 -2.99 14.12
CA GLY A 187 -10.78 -3.23 14.63
C GLY A 187 -10.77 -3.58 16.12
N GLU A 188 -9.84 -4.43 16.56
CA GLU A 188 -9.66 -4.76 17.99
C GLU A 188 -9.18 -3.53 18.78
N SER A 189 -8.31 -2.70 18.17
CA SER A 189 -7.88 -1.44 18.78
C SER A 189 -9.07 -0.52 19.01
N PHE A 190 -9.94 -0.35 18.01
CA PHE A 190 -11.14 0.46 18.14
C PHE A 190 -12.12 -0.14 19.17
N LEU A 191 -12.35 -1.45 19.18
CA LEU A 191 -13.19 -2.11 20.18
C LEU A 191 -12.65 -1.92 21.60
N THR A 192 -11.33 -1.94 21.78
CA THR A 192 -10.67 -1.66 23.07
C THR A 192 -10.96 -0.24 23.55
N LEU A 193 -10.94 0.74 22.64
CA LEU A 193 -11.34 2.11 22.93
C LEU A 193 -12.85 2.22 23.18
N GLU A 194 -13.69 1.65 22.33
CA GLU A 194 -15.14 1.74 22.38
C GLU A 194 -15.71 1.18 23.70
N THR A 195 -15.13 0.08 24.19
CA THR A 195 -15.51 -0.56 25.46
C THR A 195 -14.93 0.14 26.70
N GLY A 196 -14.19 1.25 26.53
CA GLY A 196 -13.64 2.03 27.63
C GLY A 196 -12.40 1.40 28.30
N ARG A 197 -11.80 0.35 27.71
CA ARG A 197 -10.55 -0.26 28.21
C ARG A 197 -9.34 0.61 27.95
N ALA A 198 -9.43 1.53 26.99
CA ALA A 198 -8.48 2.59 26.71
C ALA A 198 -9.20 3.94 26.59
N THR A 199 -8.49 5.05 26.78
CA THR A 199 -9.02 6.41 26.66
C THR A 199 -8.75 7.04 25.30
N ALA A 200 -7.75 6.53 24.59
CA ALA A 200 -7.40 6.95 23.24
C ALA A 200 -6.87 5.77 22.41
N PHE A 201 -7.08 5.83 21.09
CA PHE A 201 -6.48 4.95 20.09
C PHE A 201 -5.55 5.77 19.20
N VAL A 202 -4.25 5.47 19.24
CA VAL A 202 -3.22 6.15 18.43
C VAL A 202 -2.94 5.36 17.18
N MET A 203 -3.16 5.98 16.02
CA MET A 203 -3.01 5.38 14.68
C MET A 203 -2.97 6.49 13.60
N ASP A 204 -2.76 6.09 12.37
CA ASP A 204 -2.79 6.99 11.23
C ASP A 204 -4.20 7.55 11.03
N GLU A 205 -4.30 8.86 10.84
CA GLU A 205 -5.53 9.65 10.88
C GLU A 205 -6.69 9.04 10.09
N VAL A 206 -6.43 8.63 8.85
CA VAL A 206 -7.47 8.07 7.98
C VAL A 206 -8.01 6.74 8.47
N LEU A 207 -7.15 5.89 9.06
CA LEU A 207 -7.58 4.64 9.69
C LEU A 207 -8.47 4.90 10.90
N LEU A 208 -8.18 5.95 11.67
CA LEU A 208 -9.04 6.35 12.79
C LEU A 208 -10.44 6.73 12.33
N TYR A 209 -10.55 7.55 11.27
CA TYR A 209 -11.85 7.85 10.66
C TYR A 209 -12.54 6.60 10.09
N GLY A 210 -11.77 5.71 9.44
CA GLY A 210 -12.31 4.45 8.90
C GLY A 210 -12.89 3.55 9.98
N GLU A 211 -12.21 3.39 11.12
CA GLU A 211 -12.70 2.55 12.21
C GLU A 211 -13.95 3.11 12.90
N THR A 212 -14.14 4.45 12.94
CA THR A 212 -15.38 5.05 13.45
C THR A 212 -16.60 4.67 12.64
N ALA A 213 -16.43 4.21 11.38
CA ALA A 213 -17.53 3.65 10.58
C ALA A 213 -18.25 2.48 11.26
N LYS A 214 -17.57 1.76 12.14
CA LYS A 214 -18.13 0.62 12.90
C LYS A 214 -18.90 1.06 14.13
N ALA A 215 -18.70 2.29 14.61
CA ALA A 215 -19.33 2.82 15.80
C ALA A 215 -20.86 2.81 15.69
N LYS A 216 -21.54 2.64 16.85
CA LYS A 216 -22.99 2.80 16.95
C LYS A 216 -23.41 4.26 16.70
N ASN A 217 -22.60 5.20 17.21
CA ASN A 217 -22.79 6.64 17.03
C ASN A 217 -21.46 7.29 16.74
N ILE A 218 -21.26 7.71 15.51
CA ILE A 218 -20.02 8.33 15.05
C ILE A 218 -19.74 9.67 15.73
N ASN A 219 -20.77 10.40 16.16
CA ASN A 219 -20.62 11.72 16.78
C ASN A 219 -20.03 11.65 18.19
N GLU A 220 -19.93 10.46 18.79
CA GLU A 220 -19.26 10.26 20.09
C GLU A 220 -17.73 10.28 19.98
N TRP A 221 -17.18 10.31 18.78
CA TRP A 221 -15.77 10.14 18.50
C TRP A 221 -15.15 11.38 17.86
N ALA A 222 -13.93 11.69 18.24
CA ALA A 222 -13.16 12.79 17.66
C ALA A 222 -11.72 12.33 17.37
N VAL A 223 -11.25 12.60 16.15
CA VAL A 223 -9.84 12.49 15.81
C VAL A 223 -9.17 13.81 16.19
N VAL A 224 -8.25 13.75 17.13
CA VAL A 224 -7.58 14.93 17.72
C VAL A 224 -6.06 14.75 17.73
N GLY A 225 -5.35 15.78 18.17
CA GLY A 225 -3.90 15.81 18.25
C GLY A 225 -3.23 16.32 16.97
N THR A 226 -2.07 16.94 17.13
CA THR A 226 -1.21 17.35 16.05
C THR A 226 -0.58 16.11 15.39
N PRO A 227 -0.53 15.97 14.04
CA PRO A 227 0.12 14.84 13.41
C PRO A 227 1.58 14.68 13.87
N GLN A 228 1.95 13.47 14.32
CA GLN A 228 3.26 13.20 14.93
C GLN A 228 4.25 12.54 13.96
N SER A 229 3.78 12.09 12.79
CA SER A 229 4.62 11.43 11.81
C SER A 229 4.12 11.72 10.40
N TYR A 230 4.91 11.27 9.44
CA TYR A 230 4.55 11.25 8.03
C TYR A 230 4.65 9.81 7.54
N GLU A 231 3.50 9.19 7.26
CA GLU A 231 3.38 7.80 6.91
C GLU A 231 3.12 7.66 5.40
N ALA A 232 4.10 7.16 4.64
CA ALA A 232 3.93 6.88 3.22
C ALA A 232 3.67 5.38 3.02
N TYR A 233 2.46 5.01 2.59
CA TYR A 233 2.11 3.63 2.33
C TYR A 233 2.58 3.17 0.97
N GLY A 234 3.18 1.98 0.91
CA GLY A 234 3.57 1.31 -0.32
C GLY A 234 3.19 -0.17 -0.29
N CYS A 235 3.18 -0.80 -1.46
CA CYS A 235 3.03 -2.24 -1.55
C CYS A 235 4.37 -2.92 -1.25
N MET A 236 4.33 -4.00 -0.47
CA MET A 236 5.54 -4.79 -0.14
C MET A 236 5.66 -6.01 -1.03
N MET A 237 6.89 -6.35 -1.37
CA MET A 237 7.30 -7.56 -2.06
C MET A 237 8.67 -8.01 -1.53
N ARG A 238 9.12 -9.22 -1.89
CA ARG A 238 10.45 -9.70 -1.47
C ARG A 238 11.55 -8.71 -1.85
N LYS A 239 12.55 -8.60 -1.00
CA LYS A 239 13.61 -7.59 -1.13
C LYS A 239 14.41 -7.76 -2.43
N ASP A 240 14.78 -8.97 -2.77
CA ASP A 240 15.66 -9.25 -3.90
C ASP A 240 14.86 -9.68 -5.15
N ASP A 241 13.80 -8.92 -5.45
CA ASP A 241 12.92 -9.16 -6.61
C ASP A 241 12.73 -7.89 -7.45
N PRO A 242 13.80 -7.39 -8.08
CA PRO A 242 13.75 -6.16 -8.86
C PRO A 242 12.85 -6.27 -10.10
N ALA A 243 12.66 -7.47 -10.63
CA ALA A 243 11.80 -7.70 -11.80
C ALA A 243 10.33 -7.46 -11.44
N LEU A 244 9.85 -8.02 -10.33
CA LEU A 244 8.49 -7.77 -9.83
C LEU A 244 8.32 -6.29 -9.48
N LYS A 245 9.28 -5.70 -8.74
CA LYS A 245 9.23 -4.28 -8.36
C LYS A 245 9.08 -3.38 -9.58
N LYS A 246 9.83 -3.61 -10.64
CA LYS A 246 9.76 -2.83 -11.88
C LYS A 246 8.36 -2.84 -12.49
N VAL A 247 7.70 -3.99 -12.56
CA VAL A 247 6.34 -4.13 -13.12
C VAL A 247 5.32 -3.42 -12.23
N VAL A 248 5.40 -3.63 -10.91
CA VAL A 248 4.50 -3.00 -9.93
C VAL A 248 4.65 -1.47 -9.94
N ASP A 249 5.87 -0.96 -9.92
CA ASP A 249 6.14 0.47 -9.94
C ASP A 249 5.65 1.13 -11.22
N ALA A 250 5.88 0.50 -12.38
CA ALA A 250 5.40 1.02 -13.66
C ALA A 250 3.87 1.09 -13.71
N ALA A 251 3.20 0.05 -13.20
CA ALA A 251 1.74 -0.01 -13.13
C ALA A 251 1.17 1.09 -12.22
N LEU A 252 1.69 1.20 -11.00
CA LEU A 252 1.23 2.21 -10.04
C LEU A 252 1.53 3.64 -10.52
N ALA A 253 2.70 3.87 -11.11
CA ALA A 253 3.05 5.16 -11.70
C ALA A 253 2.08 5.55 -12.83
N LYS A 254 1.72 4.60 -13.69
CA LYS A 254 0.73 4.82 -14.75
C LYS A 254 -0.64 5.20 -14.18
N VAL A 255 -1.12 4.48 -13.16
CA VAL A 255 -2.40 4.78 -12.48
C VAL A 255 -2.38 6.18 -11.89
N MET A 256 -1.27 6.58 -11.26
CA MET A 256 -1.12 7.91 -10.64
C MET A 256 -1.08 9.03 -11.68
N THR A 257 -0.21 8.91 -12.67
CA THR A 257 0.03 10.00 -13.64
C THR A 257 -1.07 10.15 -14.69
N SER A 258 -1.91 9.13 -14.89
CA SER A 258 -3.07 9.20 -15.80
C SER A 258 -4.31 9.88 -15.22
N GLY A 259 -4.30 10.20 -13.91
CA GLY A 259 -5.48 10.69 -13.18
C GLY A 259 -6.43 9.58 -12.71
N GLU A 260 -6.13 8.30 -12.97
CA GLU A 260 -6.94 7.18 -12.49
C GLU A 260 -6.89 7.08 -10.96
N ALA A 261 -5.72 7.31 -10.34
CA ALA A 261 -5.57 7.32 -8.88
C ALA A 261 -6.48 8.34 -8.19
N GLU A 262 -6.70 9.52 -8.78
CA GLU A 262 -7.63 10.52 -8.24
C GLU A 262 -9.08 10.00 -8.28
N LYS A 263 -9.46 9.27 -9.33
CA LYS A 263 -10.80 8.65 -9.43
C LYS A 263 -10.98 7.54 -8.39
N ILE A 264 -9.96 6.69 -8.20
CA ILE A 264 -9.94 5.67 -7.16
C ILE A 264 -10.03 6.34 -5.78
N TYR A 265 -9.23 7.39 -5.54
CA TYR A 265 -9.29 8.18 -4.32
C TYR A 265 -10.71 8.71 -4.04
N ALA A 266 -11.34 9.34 -5.03
CA ALA A 266 -12.67 9.89 -4.87
C ALA A 266 -13.71 8.84 -4.44
N ARG A 267 -13.64 7.61 -4.98
CA ARG A 267 -14.54 6.52 -4.56
C ARG A 267 -14.39 6.14 -3.10
N TRP A 268 -13.14 6.08 -2.59
CA TRP A 268 -12.87 5.57 -1.26
C TRP A 268 -12.86 6.62 -0.14
N PHE A 269 -12.69 7.89 -0.48
CA PHE A 269 -12.50 8.96 0.53
C PHE A 269 -13.55 10.09 0.44
N LEU A 270 -14.23 10.23 -0.71
CA LEU A 270 -15.18 11.32 -0.93
C LEU A 270 -16.61 10.85 -1.23
N GLN A 271 -16.84 9.55 -1.22
CA GLN A 271 -18.14 8.93 -1.44
C GLN A 271 -18.48 7.95 -0.32
N PRO A 272 -19.76 7.57 -0.16
CA PRO A 272 -20.14 6.51 0.79
C PRO A 272 -19.50 5.18 0.44
N ILE A 273 -18.84 4.56 1.43
CA ILE A 273 -18.15 3.27 1.29
C ILE A 273 -18.82 2.17 2.14
N PRO A 274 -18.73 0.88 1.72
CA PRO A 274 -19.16 -0.23 2.55
C PRO A 274 -18.39 -0.27 3.89
N PRO A 275 -18.92 -0.92 4.96
CA PRO A 275 -20.22 -1.62 4.94
C PRO A 275 -21.42 -0.71 5.21
N LYS A 276 -21.27 0.39 5.91
CA LYS A 276 -22.37 1.24 6.42
C LYS A 276 -22.64 2.51 5.61
N GLY A 277 -22.02 2.66 4.44
CA GLY A 277 -22.18 3.87 3.62
C GLY A 277 -21.54 5.12 4.23
N LEU A 278 -20.49 4.97 5.04
CA LEU A 278 -19.76 6.11 5.59
C LEU A 278 -19.04 6.86 4.47
N ASN A 279 -19.26 8.17 4.40
CA ASN A 279 -18.41 9.06 3.63
C ASN A 279 -17.36 9.66 4.58
N LEU A 280 -16.09 9.35 4.36
CA LEU A 280 -14.99 9.90 5.15
C LEU A 280 -14.81 11.41 4.94
N ASN A 281 -15.26 11.91 3.80
CA ASN A 281 -15.07 13.31 3.36
C ASN A 281 -13.60 13.79 3.53
N PHE A 282 -12.67 12.88 3.34
CA PHE A 282 -11.24 13.11 3.54
C PHE A 282 -10.63 13.66 2.24
N GLN A 283 -10.31 14.95 2.26
CA GLN A 283 -9.85 15.65 1.05
C GLN A 283 -8.44 15.22 0.63
N LEU A 284 -8.22 15.16 -0.69
CA LEU A 284 -6.91 14.81 -1.26
C LEU A 284 -5.86 15.87 -0.87
N SER A 285 -4.89 15.47 -0.06
CA SER A 285 -3.85 16.37 0.46
C SER A 285 -2.91 16.88 -0.64
N TYR A 286 -2.28 18.03 -0.41
CA TYR A 286 -1.25 18.55 -1.31
C TYR A 286 -0.09 17.55 -1.49
N ALA A 287 0.34 16.90 -0.40
CA ALA A 287 1.41 15.90 -0.44
C ALA A 287 1.06 14.72 -1.34
N LEU A 288 -0.19 14.21 -1.25
CA LEU A 288 -0.64 13.11 -2.08
C LEU A 288 -0.82 13.52 -3.55
N LYS A 289 -1.31 14.73 -3.82
CA LYS A 289 -1.34 15.29 -5.20
C LYS A 289 0.04 15.39 -5.82
N LYS A 290 1.05 15.80 -5.03
CA LYS A 290 2.46 15.86 -5.47
C LYS A 290 3.00 14.46 -5.75
N LEU A 291 2.70 13.49 -4.88
CA LEU A 291 3.08 12.09 -5.07
C LEU A 291 2.50 11.52 -6.37
N TYR A 292 1.22 11.77 -6.69
CA TYR A 292 0.62 11.28 -7.92
C TYR A 292 1.25 11.87 -9.19
N LYS A 293 1.73 13.12 -9.12
CA LYS A 293 2.46 13.74 -10.24
C LYS A 293 3.88 13.25 -10.40
N SER A 294 4.51 12.82 -9.31
CA SER A 294 5.90 12.34 -9.28
C SER A 294 6.03 11.13 -8.36
N PRO A 295 5.53 9.94 -8.81
CA PRO A 295 5.58 8.72 -8.03
C PRO A 295 7.00 8.36 -7.60
N ASN A 296 7.16 7.94 -6.37
CA ASN A 296 8.45 7.51 -5.82
C ASN A 296 8.26 6.58 -4.62
N ASP A 297 9.32 5.88 -4.24
CA ASP A 297 9.38 4.93 -3.14
C ASP A 297 10.27 5.43 -1.99
N LYS A 298 10.35 6.75 -1.79
CA LYS A 298 11.16 7.33 -0.73
C LYS A 298 10.64 6.86 0.64
N ALA A 299 11.55 6.24 1.41
CA ALA A 299 11.26 5.90 2.79
C ALA A 299 11.25 7.15 3.67
N TYR A 300 10.39 7.13 4.68
CA TYR A 300 10.38 8.14 5.73
C TYR A 300 11.03 7.55 6.99
N GLN A 301 11.74 8.40 7.71
CA GLN A 301 12.40 8.05 8.98
C GLN A 301 11.43 8.19 10.15
#